data_c6dd0a1c98edea9b34520876c91eea2e
#
_entry.id   c6dd0a1c98edea9b34520876c91eea2e
#
_cell.length_a   1.000
_cell.length_b   1.000
_cell.length_c   1.000
_cell.angle_alpha   90.00
_cell.angle_beta   90.00
_cell.angle_gamma   90.00
#
_symmetry.space_group_name_H-M   'P 1'
#
loop_
_entity.id
_entity.type
_entity.pdbx_description
1 polymer ?
#
loop_
_entity_poly.entity_id
_entity_poly.type
_entity_poly.pdbx_seq_one_letter_code
_entity_poly.pdbx_strand_id
1 'polypeptide(L)'
;MREVLTFFVLISFVFDIAGQTEIIELNDSIQLEIVFVKGGSFILGSDEGKKDARPAHEINLNDFYIGKYELTQEQWIAVMGYNPSEIPCVKCPVNDMSWEQLMEFIEKLNKVTGKSFRLPTEAEWEYAAQGGKQTKG
;
A
#
# COMPACT_ATOMS: atom_id res chain seq x y z
N MET A 1 0.51 9.39 -21.10
CA MET A 1 1.11 9.38 -19.75
C MET A 1 0.74 8.07 -19.09
N ARG A 2 1.70 7.17 -18.96
CA ARG A 2 1.48 5.91 -18.21
C ARG A 2 1.50 6.27 -16.73
N GLU A 3 0.36 6.19 -16.08
CA GLU A 3 0.31 6.30 -14.63
C GLU A 3 0.95 5.03 -14.04
N VAL A 4 2.08 5.21 -13.37
CA VAL A 4 2.67 4.16 -12.54
C VAL A 4 1.77 4.05 -11.32
N LEU A 5 0.86 3.09 -11.36
CA LEU A 5 0.01 2.79 -10.22
C LEU A 5 0.87 2.07 -9.17
N THR A 6 1.38 2.86 -8.24
CA THR A 6 2.19 2.39 -7.10
C THR A 6 1.28 1.65 -6.13
N PHE A 7 1.47 0.34 -6.02
CA PHE A 7 0.65 -0.50 -5.16
C PHE A 7 1.20 -0.58 -3.74
N PHE A 8 0.44 -0.04 -2.79
CA PHE A 8 0.58 -0.34 -1.37
C PHE A 8 -0.54 -1.29 -0.94
N VAL A 9 -0.21 -2.27 -0.14
CA VAL A 9 -1.16 -3.25 0.40
C VAL A 9 -1.49 -2.89 1.85
N LEU A 10 -2.76 -2.87 2.21
CA LEU A 10 -3.24 -2.39 3.51
C LEU A 10 -3.86 -3.52 4.33
N ILE A 11 -3.56 -3.55 5.62
CA ILE A 11 -4.15 -4.47 6.61
C ILE A 11 -4.86 -3.69 7.70
N SER A 12 -6.02 -4.18 8.14
CA SER A 12 -6.72 -3.70 9.33
C SER A 12 -6.49 -4.66 10.50
N PHE A 13 -5.62 -4.28 11.45
CA PHE A 13 -5.47 -4.95 12.73
C PHE A 13 -5.31 -3.93 13.85
N VAL A 14 -5.93 -4.20 15.00
CA VAL A 14 -5.85 -3.38 16.21
C VAL A 14 -4.76 -3.96 17.10
N PHE A 15 -3.57 -3.34 17.11
CA PHE A 15 -2.62 -3.41 18.22
C PHE A 15 -1.75 -2.14 18.24
N ASP A 16 -1.59 -1.61 19.44
CA ASP A 16 -0.95 -0.33 19.74
C ASP A 16 0.59 -0.46 19.70
N ILE A 17 1.25 0.11 18.68
CA ILE A 17 2.66 0.59 18.75
C ILE A 17 2.99 1.40 17.47
N ALA A 18 3.22 2.71 17.61
CA ALA A 18 3.62 3.59 16.52
C ALA A 18 5.02 3.22 15.99
N GLY A 19 5.13 3.02 14.67
CA GLY A 19 6.42 2.86 13.99
C GLY A 19 6.93 1.42 13.85
N GLN A 20 6.16 0.39 14.18
CA GLN A 20 6.57 -1.01 14.01
C GLN A 20 6.43 -1.50 12.57
N THR A 21 7.52 -2.05 12.05
CA THR A 21 7.51 -2.83 10.80
C THR A 21 7.10 -4.26 11.13
N GLU A 22 6.12 -4.80 10.43
CA GLU A 22 5.75 -6.21 10.46
C GLU A 22 6.24 -6.89 9.20
N ILE A 23 6.81 -8.08 9.34
CA ILE A 23 7.27 -8.91 8.23
C ILE A 23 6.22 -9.97 7.93
N ILE A 24 5.78 -10.01 6.69
CA ILE A 24 4.81 -10.99 6.16
C ILE A 24 5.55 -11.94 5.23
N GLU A 25 5.63 -13.20 5.61
CA GLU A 25 6.22 -14.23 4.76
C GLU A 25 5.25 -14.63 3.65
N LEU A 26 5.70 -14.54 2.40
CA LEU A 26 4.95 -14.99 1.22
C LEU A 26 5.32 -16.43 0.85
N ASN A 27 6.59 -16.79 1.10
CA ASN A 27 7.14 -18.15 1.04
C ASN A 27 8.48 -18.18 1.81
N ASP A 28 9.21 -19.28 1.74
CA ASP A 28 10.47 -19.51 2.50
C ASP A 28 11.57 -18.45 2.23
N SER A 29 11.46 -17.66 1.17
CA SER A 29 12.52 -16.75 0.74
C SER A 29 12.04 -15.30 0.47
N ILE A 30 10.75 -15.09 0.28
CA ILE A 30 10.17 -13.82 -0.13
C ILE A 30 9.25 -13.28 0.97
N GLN A 31 9.50 -12.04 1.35
CA GLN A 31 8.79 -11.34 2.42
C GLN A 31 8.20 -10.02 1.92
N LEU A 32 7.15 -9.57 2.57
CA LEU A 32 6.55 -8.25 2.42
C LEU A 32 6.69 -7.50 3.74
N GLU A 33 7.24 -6.29 3.70
CA GLU A 33 7.31 -5.42 4.87
C GLU A 33 6.13 -4.45 4.88
N ILE A 34 5.43 -4.40 6.01
CA ILE A 34 4.36 -3.43 6.25
C ILE A 34 4.69 -2.59 7.48
N VAL A 35 4.24 -1.35 7.48
CA VAL A 35 4.44 -0.42 8.59
C VAL A 35 3.11 0.01 9.17
N PHE A 36 3.08 0.14 10.48
CA PHE A 36 1.94 0.69 11.20
C PHE A 36 1.87 2.20 11.00
N VAL A 37 0.68 2.70 10.64
CA VAL A 37 0.39 4.11 10.51
C VAL A 37 -0.70 4.47 11.51
N LYS A 38 -0.35 5.31 12.49
CA LYS A 38 -1.30 5.84 13.45
C LYS A 38 -2.26 6.76 12.73
N GLY A 39 -3.54 6.47 12.82
CA GLY A 39 -4.60 7.29 12.25
C GLY A 39 -4.72 8.67 12.92
N GLY A 40 -5.52 9.51 12.34
CA GLY A 40 -5.77 10.87 12.83
C GLY A 40 -6.46 11.74 11.80
N SER A 41 -6.68 13.00 12.16
CA SER A 41 -7.23 14.00 11.24
C SER A 41 -6.12 14.58 10.36
N PHE A 42 -6.39 14.76 9.09
CA PHE A 42 -5.54 15.53 8.19
C PHE A 42 -6.37 16.22 7.10
N ILE A 43 -5.77 17.17 6.43
CA ILE A 43 -6.40 17.89 5.31
C ILE A 43 -6.08 17.16 4.01
N LEU A 44 -7.09 16.59 3.38
CA LEU A 44 -6.98 16.01 2.04
C LEU A 44 -7.26 17.08 0.99
N GLY A 45 -6.41 17.12 -0.03
CA GLY A 45 -6.53 18.10 -1.11
C GLY A 45 -5.88 19.43 -0.82
N SER A 46 -6.11 20.40 -1.71
CA SER A 46 -5.54 21.76 -1.65
C SER A 46 -6.45 22.77 -2.31
N ASP A 47 -6.63 23.95 -1.69
CA ASP A 47 -7.41 25.04 -2.28
C ASP A 47 -6.64 25.77 -3.38
N GLU A 48 -5.32 25.62 -3.43
CA GLU A 48 -4.42 26.25 -4.42
C GLU A 48 -3.98 25.30 -5.54
N GLY A 49 -4.30 23.99 -5.42
CA GLY A 49 -3.90 22.94 -6.35
C GLY A 49 -4.76 22.85 -7.62
N LYS A 50 -4.58 21.73 -8.35
CA LYS A 50 -5.40 21.38 -9.52
C LYS A 50 -6.87 21.25 -9.12
N LYS A 51 -7.79 21.47 -10.08
CA LYS A 51 -9.25 21.42 -9.83
C LYS A 51 -9.72 20.11 -9.19
N ASP A 52 -9.07 19.00 -9.52
CA ASP A 52 -9.40 17.66 -9.04
C ASP A 52 -9.03 17.44 -7.56
N ALA A 53 -8.13 18.27 -7.01
CA ALA A 53 -7.72 18.25 -5.61
C ALA A 53 -8.52 19.20 -4.70
N ARG A 54 -9.55 19.86 -5.21
CA ARG A 54 -10.36 20.84 -4.48
C ARG A 54 -11.76 20.32 -4.14
N PRO A 55 -12.35 20.80 -3.04
CA PRO A 55 -11.77 21.68 -2.00
C PRO A 55 -10.92 20.88 -1.00
N ALA A 56 -10.00 21.57 -0.32
CA ALA A 56 -9.35 21.01 0.85
C ALA A 56 -10.40 20.70 1.93
N HIS A 57 -10.37 19.50 2.50
CA HIS A 57 -11.31 19.09 3.53
C HIS A 57 -10.65 18.21 4.57
N GLU A 58 -11.10 18.30 5.81
CA GLU A 58 -10.59 17.48 6.89
C GLU A 58 -11.22 16.09 6.86
N ILE A 59 -10.36 15.06 6.94
CA ILE A 59 -10.78 13.65 7.11
C ILE A 59 -10.12 13.05 8.34
N ASN A 60 -10.82 12.10 8.94
CA ASN A 60 -10.31 11.26 10.03
C ASN A 60 -10.04 9.86 9.51
N LEU A 61 -8.83 9.36 9.74
CA LEU A 61 -8.44 8.00 9.43
C LEU A 61 -8.27 7.18 10.70
N ASN A 62 -8.69 5.94 10.64
CA ASN A 62 -8.36 4.94 11.64
C ASN A 62 -6.89 4.52 11.52
N ASP A 63 -6.37 3.82 12.53
CA ASP A 63 -5.08 3.17 12.47
C ASP A 63 -5.06 2.10 11.36
N PHE A 64 -3.95 1.98 10.63
CA PHE A 64 -3.80 1.00 9.54
C PHE A 64 -2.35 0.58 9.34
N TYR A 65 -2.16 -0.49 8.58
CA TYR A 65 -0.84 -0.87 8.06
C TYR A 65 -0.78 -0.60 6.57
N ILE A 66 0.41 -0.25 6.07
CA ILE A 66 0.65 -0.05 4.64
C ILE A 66 1.98 -0.70 4.26
N GLY A 67 2.12 -1.14 3.00
CA GLY A 67 3.38 -1.61 2.48
C GLY A 67 4.47 -0.55 2.64
N LYS A 68 5.61 -0.94 3.22
CA LYS A 68 6.74 -0.04 3.42
C LYS A 68 7.38 0.39 2.10
N TYR A 69 7.31 -0.49 1.12
CA TYR A 69 7.84 -0.31 -0.22
C TYR A 69 6.77 -0.65 -1.26
N GLU A 70 7.00 -0.24 -2.49
CA GLU A 70 6.23 -0.70 -3.64
C GLU A 70 6.37 -2.22 -3.77
N LEU A 71 5.28 -2.87 -4.21
CA LEU A 71 5.28 -4.32 -4.44
C LEU A 71 6.26 -4.68 -5.55
N THR A 72 7.21 -5.57 -5.26
CA THR A 72 8.21 -5.98 -6.24
C THR A 72 7.72 -7.10 -7.15
N GLN A 73 8.41 -7.27 -8.30
CA GLN A 73 8.10 -8.36 -9.23
C GLN A 73 8.27 -9.74 -8.58
N GLU A 74 9.30 -9.94 -7.73
CA GLU A 74 9.47 -11.21 -7.02
C GLU A 74 8.33 -11.50 -6.03
N GLN A 75 7.83 -10.48 -5.32
CA GLN A 75 6.69 -10.62 -4.43
C GLN A 75 5.42 -10.97 -5.19
N TRP A 76 5.20 -10.32 -6.34
CA TRP A 76 4.10 -10.69 -7.23
C TRP A 76 4.20 -12.13 -7.72
N ILE A 77 5.38 -12.55 -8.20
CA ILE A 77 5.62 -13.91 -8.67
C ILE A 77 5.38 -14.93 -7.54
N ALA A 78 5.80 -14.62 -6.32
CA ALA A 78 5.61 -15.51 -5.16
C ALA A 78 4.12 -15.83 -4.89
N VAL A 79 3.22 -14.90 -5.20
CA VAL A 79 1.78 -15.05 -4.99
C VAL A 79 1.06 -15.55 -6.25
N MET A 80 1.42 -15.01 -7.42
CA MET A 80 0.70 -15.24 -8.68
C MET A 80 1.30 -16.34 -9.55
N GLY A 81 2.60 -16.63 -9.39
CA GLY A 81 3.31 -17.63 -10.18
C GLY A 81 3.82 -17.13 -11.56
N TYR A 82 3.59 -15.86 -11.90
CA TYR A 82 4.07 -15.25 -13.15
C TYR A 82 4.40 -13.77 -12.95
N ASN A 83 5.10 -13.16 -13.91
CA ASN A 83 5.44 -11.73 -13.93
C ASN A 83 4.65 -11.02 -15.04
N PRO A 84 3.81 -10.02 -14.76
CA PRO A 84 3.10 -9.25 -15.78
C PRO A 84 3.96 -8.16 -16.41
N SER A 85 5.07 -7.77 -15.75
CA SER A 85 5.92 -6.65 -16.18
C SER A 85 6.64 -6.94 -17.48
N GLU A 86 6.66 -5.97 -18.39
CA GLU A 86 7.32 -6.08 -19.69
C GLU A 86 8.84 -6.25 -19.55
N ILE A 87 9.44 -5.54 -18.58
CA ILE A 87 10.88 -5.61 -18.31
C ILE A 87 11.14 -6.41 -17.04
N PRO A 88 11.73 -7.62 -17.14
CA PRO A 88 12.03 -8.42 -15.96
C PRO A 88 13.11 -7.76 -15.07
N CYS A 89 12.75 -7.50 -13.83
CA CYS A 89 13.65 -6.99 -12.80
C CYS A 89 13.08 -7.38 -11.42
N VAL A 90 13.53 -8.50 -10.86
CA VAL A 90 12.90 -9.13 -9.68
C VAL A 90 12.72 -8.20 -8.49
N LYS A 91 13.65 -7.28 -8.26
CA LYS A 91 13.60 -6.29 -7.16
C LYS A 91 12.93 -4.98 -7.55
N CYS A 92 12.59 -4.78 -8.82
CA CYS A 92 11.87 -3.59 -9.28
C CYS A 92 10.38 -3.69 -8.95
N PRO A 93 9.68 -2.56 -8.86
CA PRO A 93 8.24 -2.56 -8.72
C PRO A 93 7.56 -3.32 -9.85
N VAL A 94 6.52 -4.08 -9.52
CA VAL A 94 5.69 -4.75 -10.51
C VAL A 94 4.83 -3.72 -11.25
N ASN A 95 4.68 -3.88 -12.57
CA ASN A 95 3.88 -3.00 -13.41
C ASN A 95 3.13 -3.80 -14.49
N ASP A 96 2.38 -3.10 -15.35
CA ASP A 96 1.63 -3.66 -16.48
C ASP A 96 0.54 -4.69 -16.12
N MET A 97 0.13 -4.78 -14.82
CA MET A 97 -0.99 -5.62 -14.43
C MET A 97 -2.33 -4.93 -14.74
N SER A 98 -3.34 -5.70 -15.10
CA SER A 98 -4.72 -5.22 -15.17
C SER A 98 -5.36 -5.09 -13.79
N TRP A 99 -6.50 -4.41 -13.71
CA TRP A 99 -7.28 -4.32 -12.47
C TRP A 99 -7.72 -5.69 -11.96
N GLU A 100 -8.16 -6.55 -12.85
CA GLU A 100 -8.58 -7.92 -12.53
C GLU A 100 -7.45 -8.75 -11.94
N GLN A 101 -6.25 -8.66 -12.54
CA GLN A 101 -5.05 -9.33 -12.04
C GLN A 101 -4.66 -8.84 -10.64
N LEU A 102 -4.82 -7.54 -10.40
CA LEU A 102 -4.56 -6.96 -9.10
C LEU A 102 -5.53 -7.47 -8.04
N MET A 103 -6.82 -7.53 -8.35
CA MET A 103 -7.83 -8.05 -7.42
C MET A 103 -7.60 -9.54 -7.13
N GLU A 104 -7.20 -10.31 -8.14
CA GLU A 104 -6.81 -11.72 -7.99
C GLU A 104 -5.56 -11.85 -7.09
N PHE A 105 -4.57 -10.97 -7.26
CA PHE A 105 -3.39 -10.93 -6.41
C PHE A 105 -3.78 -10.73 -4.94
N ILE A 106 -4.63 -9.75 -4.64
CA ILE A 106 -5.08 -9.47 -3.26
C ILE A 106 -5.81 -10.67 -2.67
N GLU A 107 -6.70 -11.32 -3.43
CA GLU A 107 -7.40 -12.52 -2.98
C GLU A 107 -6.43 -13.65 -2.64
N LYS A 108 -5.46 -13.91 -3.53
CA LYS A 108 -4.43 -14.94 -3.31
C LYS A 108 -3.51 -14.60 -2.14
N LEU A 109 -3.10 -13.33 -2.02
CA LEU A 109 -2.29 -12.84 -0.91
C LEU A 109 -3.00 -13.08 0.43
N ASN A 110 -4.29 -12.76 0.52
CA ASN A 110 -5.09 -13.01 1.71
C ASN A 110 -5.17 -14.51 2.05
N LYS A 111 -5.29 -15.34 1.04
CA LYS A 111 -5.31 -16.81 1.20
C LYS A 111 -3.98 -17.36 1.72
N VAL A 112 -2.87 -16.92 1.14
CA VAL A 112 -1.52 -17.37 1.52
C VAL A 112 -1.15 -16.92 2.92
N THR A 113 -1.47 -15.68 3.28
CA THR A 113 -1.05 -15.07 4.54
C THR A 113 -2.06 -15.26 5.69
N GLY A 114 -3.30 -15.61 5.39
CA GLY A 114 -4.40 -15.66 6.36
C GLY A 114 -4.79 -14.27 6.89
N LYS A 115 -4.38 -13.19 6.23
CA LYS A 115 -4.65 -11.80 6.60
C LYS A 115 -5.71 -11.18 5.67
N SER A 116 -6.08 -9.93 5.94
CA SER A 116 -7.09 -9.18 5.17
C SER A 116 -6.46 -7.96 4.53
N PHE A 117 -5.69 -8.18 3.46
CA PHE A 117 -5.14 -7.11 2.63
C PHE A 117 -6.21 -6.52 1.72
N ARG A 118 -6.11 -5.25 1.46
CA ARG A 118 -6.90 -4.49 0.48
C ARG A 118 -6.07 -3.35 -0.10
N LEU A 119 -6.56 -2.71 -1.12
CA LEU A 119 -5.98 -1.47 -1.60
C LEU A 119 -6.20 -0.34 -0.57
N PRO A 120 -5.24 0.57 -0.41
CA PRO A 120 -5.45 1.78 0.36
C PRO A 120 -6.47 2.67 -0.34
N THR A 121 -7.18 3.46 0.44
CA THR A 121 -7.91 4.60 -0.10
C THR A 121 -6.93 5.71 -0.49
N GLU A 122 -7.36 6.63 -1.35
CA GLU A 122 -6.56 7.81 -1.71
C GLU A 122 -6.11 8.58 -0.46
N ALA A 123 -7.02 8.75 0.49
CA ALA A 123 -6.76 9.41 1.76
C ALA A 123 -5.69 8.70 2.61
N GLU A 124 -5.76 7.39 2.72
CA GLU A 124 -4.77 6.59 3.46
C GLU A 124 -3.40 6.67 2.80
N TRP A 125 -3.38 6.62 1.46
CA TRP A 125 -2.14 6.72 0.70
C TRP A 125 -1.48 8.10 0.87
N GLU A 126 -2.25 9.19 0.69
CA GLU A 126 -1.73 10.55 0.84
C GLU A 126 -1.26 10.83 2.28
N TYR A 127 -2.04 10.40 3.28
CA TYR A 127 -1.68 10.53 4.68
C TYR A 127 -0.38 9.80 5.03
N ALA A 128 -0.22 8.57 4.57
CA ALA A 128 1.01 7.79 4.77
C ALA A 128 2.21 8.42 4.05
N ALA A 129 2.01 8.91 2.81
CA ALA A 129 3.05 9.59 2.03
C ALA A 129 3.55 10.89 2.70
N GLN A 130 2.70 11.55 3.48
CA GLN A 130 3.06 12.73 4.29
C GLN A 130 3.73 12.35 5.64
N GLY A 131 3.94 11.05 5.92
CA GLY A 131 4.52 10.56 7.15
C GLY A 131 3.51 10.33 8.28
N GLY A 132 2.22 10.31 7.98
CA GLY A 132 1.16 10.13 8.96
C GLY A 132 1.13 11.25 10.00
N LYS A 133 0.66 10.93 11.21
CA LYS A 133 0.68 11.87 12.34
C LYS A 133 2.08 11.91 13.00
N GLN A 134 3.10 12.23 12.23
CA GLN A 134 4.37 12.59 12.83
C GLN A 134 4.23 14.00 13.41
N THR A 135 4.26 14.09 14.72
CA THR A 135 4.47 15.37 15.40
C THR A 135 5.75 15.98 14.83
N LYS A 136 5.61 17.09 14.13
CA LYS A 136 6.76 17.96 13.86
C LYS A 136 7.32 18.33 15.23
N GLY A 137 8.41 17.66 15.61
CA GLY A 137 9.21 18.07 16.75
C GLY A 137 9.89 19.41 16.47
#